data_41ea3432c722c13acb947276ae48dac4
#
_entry.id   41ea3432c722c13acb947276ae48dac4
#
_cell.length_a   1.000
_cell.length_b   1.000
_cell.length_c   1.000
_cell.angle_alpha   90.00
_cell.angle_beta   90.00
_cell.angle_gamma   90.00
#
_symmetry.space_group_name_H-M   'P 1'
#
loop_
_entity.id
_entity.type
_entity.pdbx_description
1 polymer ?
#
loop_
_entity_poly.entity_id
_entity_poly.type
_entity_poly.pdbx_seq_one_letter_code
_entity_poly.pdbx_strand_id
1 'polypeptide(L)'
;QYDNQEVATKYMGEKGLHGTTLLNRAMDAFVTTELTDLCYGTRGHYYSEFEIPASGQNTIRCACIARAHYADVIDIAPQIQVALESFRRVTEVDSILDVSRPTKKCRLFNNNERWPCRYHLETLAFTTKQWMDEANTAMLAEAFRRLMRTDRMEIIQTPVACWVGHAVGPLWYLNEGYSISGNGQNHHFADGVRRVNFEKTEWLVRCGLYPYLPELKAEVDYILGQVGADGICRAETYDGEFRGWAPYFGLQLETDWRSKLRKSCDITFRALLIAHYAGL
;
A
#
# COMPACT_ATOMS: atom_id res chain seq x y z
N GLN A 1 -2.92 -14.64 -13.70
CA GLN A 1 -3.44 -13.88 -14.86
C GLN A 1 -3.73 -12.43 -14.49
N TYR A 2 -4.28 -12.21 -13.31
CA TYR A 2 -4.58 -10.88 -12.80
C TYR A 2 -3.31 -10.06 -12.55
N ASP A 3 -2.28 -10.70 -12.05
CA ASP A 3 -0.97 -10.12 -11.78
C ASP A 3 -0.38 -9.38 -12.97
N ASN A 4 -0.58 -9.92 -14.17
CA ASN A 4 -0.03 -9.33 -15.38
C ASN A 4 -0.71 -8.02 -15.77
N GLN A 5 -2.03 -7.90 -15.60
CA GLN A 5 -2.74 -6.66 -15.88
C GLN A 5 -2.45 -5.60 -14.83
N GLU A 6 -2.45 -5.97 -13.55
CA GLU A 6 -2.12 -5.07 -12.46
C GLU A 6 -0.70 -4.51 -12.62
N VAL A 7 0.27 -5.38 -12.78
CA VAL A 7 1.67 -4.97 -12.96
C VAL A 7 1.85 -4.14 -14.22
N ALA A 8 1.27 -4.55 -15.34
CA ALA A 8 1.42 -3.85 -16.62
C ALA A 8 0.84 -2.43 -16.57
N THR A 9 -0.37 -2.27 -16.03
CA THR A 9 -1.00 -0.94 -15.93
C THR A 9 -0.24 -0.01 -14.98
N LYS A 10 0.17 -0.51 -13.83
CA LYS A 10 0.97 0.25 -12.86
C LYS A 10 2.32 0.65 -13.43
N TYR A 11 3.02 -0.28 -14.09
CA TYR A 11 4.30 -0.02 -14.75
C TYR A 11 4.18 1.06 -15.81
N MET A 12 3.22 0.92 -16.72
CA MET A 12 3.03 1.88 -17.80
C MET A 12 2.66 3.27 -17.27
N GLY A 13 1.82 3.33 -16.24
CA GLY A 13 1.49 4.59 -15.57
C GLY A 13 2.71 5.24 -14.93
N GLU A 14 3.49 4.49 -14.16
CA GLU A 14 4.70 4.99 -13.49
C GLU A 14 5.78 5.44 -14.49
N LYS A 15 5.84 4.85 -15.66
CA LYS A 15 6.76 5.25 -16.73
C LYS A 15 6.23 6.40 -17.61
N GLY A 16 5.15 7.04 -17.20
CA GLY A 16 4.61 8.21 -17.88
C GLY A 16 3.92 7.90 -19.21
N LEU A 17 3.46 6.67 -19.41
CA LEU A 17 2.75 6.26 -20.64
C LEU A 17 1.24 6.54 -20.58
N HIS A 18 0.76 7.24 -19.55
CA HIS A 18 -0.63 7.69 -19.50
C HIS A 18 -0.97 8.57 -20.71
N GLY A 19 -2.18 8.42 -21.21
CA GLY A 19 -2.63 9.10 -22.43
C GLY A 19 -2.13 8.51 -23.74
N THR A 20 -1.23 7.52 -23.73
CA THR A 20 -0.83 6.83 -24.97
C THR A 20 -1.93 5.87 -25.45
N THR A 21 -2.02 5.67 -26.77
CA THR A 21 -3.00 4.74 -27.36
C THR A 21 -2.89 3.34 -26.77
N LEU A 22 -1.68 2.88 -26.46
CA LEU A 22 -1.44 1.56 -25.88
C LEU A 22 -2.08 1.43 -24.50
N LEU A 23 -1.79 2.39 -23.61
CA LEU A 23 -2.32 2.34 -22.24
C LEU A 23 -3.82 2.64 -22.23
N ASN A 24 -4.33 3.55 -23.07
CA ASN A 24 -5.76 3.80 -23.21
C ASN A 24 -6.51 2.50 -23.55
N ARG A 25 -6.06 1.76 -24.55
CA ARG A 25 -6.66 0.47 -24.93
C ARG A 25 -6.58 -0.57 -23.81
N ALA A 26 -5.47 -0.61 -23.08
CA ALA A 26 -5.31 -1.51 -21.94
C ALA A 26 -6.27 -1.14 -20.81
N MET A 27 -6.44 0.15 -20.54
CA MET A 27 -7.38 0.64 -19.53
C MET A 27 -8.84 0.41 -19.93
N ASP A 28 -9.23 0.64 -21.17
CA ASP A 28 -10.56 0.33 -21.68
C ASP A 28 -10.91 -1.15 -21.47
N ALA A 29 -10.00 -2.04 -21.84
CA ALA A 29 -10.18 -3.48 -21.64
C ALA A 29 -10.26 -3.84 -20.14
N PHE A 30 -9.43 -3.20 -19.30
CA PHE A 30 -9.39 -3.44 -17.87
C PHE A 30 -10.68 -2.98 -17.16
N VAL A 31 -11.19 -1.82 -17.52
CA VAL A 31 -12.42 -1.24 -16.93
C VAL A 31 -13.67 -1.98 -17.38
N THR A 32 -13.73 -2.44 -18.65
CA THR A 32 -14.86 -3.16 -19.20
C THR A 32 -14.90 -4.64 -18.81
N THR A 33 -13.83 -5.19 -18.26
CA THR A 33 -13.82 -6.57 -17.77
C THR A 33 -14.80 -6.72 -16.62
N GLU A 34 -15.71 -7.69 -16.73
CA GLU A 34 -16.67 -8.00 -15.68
C GLU A 34 -15.94 -8.38 -14.38
N LEU A 35 -16.41 -7.81 -13.27
CA LEU A 35 -15.94 -8.18 -11.94
C LEU A 35 -16.54 -9.51 -11.55
N THR A 36 -15.72 -10.53 -11.45
CA THR A 36 -16.14 -11.87 -11.04
C THR A 36 -15.42 -12.27 -9.76
N ASP A 37 -16.10 -13.03 -8.92
CA ASP A 37 -15.53 -13.55 -7.67
C ASP A 37 -14.37 -14.53 -7.91
N LEU A 38 -14.20 -14.96 -9.13
CA LEU A 38 -13.19 -15.94 -9.53
C LEU A 38 -11.81 -15.35 -9.80
N CYS A 39 -11.67 -14.02 -9.88
CA CYS A 39 -10.40 -13.38 -10.25
C CYS A 39 -9.26 -13.69 -9.29
N TYR A 40 -9.56 -14.02 -8.07
CA TYR A 40 -8.56 -14.26 -7.03
C TYR A 40 -8.46 -15.70 -6.56
N GLY A 41 -8.97 -16.61 -7.32
CA GLY A 41 -8.77 -18.01 -7.04
C GLY A 41 -9.39 -18.50 -5.76
N THR A 42 -10.36 -17.72 -5.22
CA THR A 42 -11.09 -18.39 -4.54
C THR A 42 -11.50 -18.93 -3.26
N ARG A 43 -10.87 -18.74 -2.32
CA ARG A 43 -11.27 -19.26 -1.02
C ARG A 43 -11.63 -18.12 -0.08
N GLY A 44 -12.89 -17.74 -0.16
CA GLY A 44 -13.46 -16.82 0.79
C GLY A 44 -13.32 -15.38 0.35
N HIS A 45 -14.32 -15.00 -0.16
CA HIS A 45 -14.60 -13.73 -0.77
C HIS A 45 -15.07 -12.73 0.25
N TYR A 46 -14.22 -12.44 1.23
CA TYR A 46 -14.59 -11.51 2.28
C TYR A 46 -15.14 -10.19 1.72
N TYR A 47 -14.56 -9.74 0.59
CA TYR A 47 -14.99 -8.53 -0.09
C TYR A 47 -15.98 -8.76 -1.24
N SER A 48 -16.28 -9.98 -1.60
CA SER A 48 -17.31 -10.29 -2.59
C SER A 48 -18.73 -10.13 -2.03
N GLU A 49 -18.86 -10.14 -0.70
CA GLU A 49 -20.13 -9.90 -0.01
C GLU A 49 -20.51 -8.41 0.01
N PHE A 50 -19.61 -7.52 -0.37
CA PHE A 50 -19.89 -6.08 -0.42
C PHE A 50 -20.45 -5.66 -1.78
N GLU A 51 -21.15 -4.54 -1.78
CA GLU A 51 -21.52 -3.84 -3.01
C GLU A 51 -20.28 -3.53 -3.85
N ILE A 52 -20.49 -3.42 -5.18
CA ILE A 52 -19.40 -3.27 -6.15
C ILE A 52 -18.34 -2.23 -5.75
N PRO A 53 -18.63 -1.01 -5.26
CA PRO A 53 -17.59 -0.07 -4.88
C PRO A 53 -16.63 -0.61 -3.80
N ALA A 54 -17.17 -1.38 -2.86
CA ALA A 54 -16.39 -1.93 -1.74
C ALA A 54 -15.87 -3.35 -1.99
N SER A 55 -16.16 -3.95 -3.14
CA SER A 55 -15.68 -5.29 -3.45
C SER A 55 -14.17 -5.32 -3.60
N GLY A 56 -13.57 -6.43 -3.24
CA GLY A 56 -12.13 -6.60 -3.31
C GLY A 56 -11.55 -6.44 -4.71
N GLN A 57 -12.23 -6.94 -5.69
CA GLN A 57 -11.81 -6.83 -7.08
C GLN A 57 -11.85 -5.38 -7.55
N ASN A 58 -12.90 -4.66 -7.20
CA ASN A 58 -13.00 -3.25 -7.53
C ASN A 58 -11.94 -2.41 -6.81
N THR A 59 -11.64 -2.75 -5.56
CA THR A 59 -10.57 -2.10 -4.78
C THR A 59 -9.23 -2.17 -5.48
N ILE A 60 -8.85 -3.35 -6.02
CA ILE A 60 -7.61 -3.50 -6.77
C ILE A 60 -7.67 -2.78 -8.10
N ARG A 61 -8.79 -2.91 -8.83
CA ARG A 61 -9.00 -2.22 -10.10
C ARG A 61 -8.81 -0.71 -9.95
N CYS A 62 -9.43 -0.11 -8.93
CA CYS A 62 -9.33 1.32 -8.70
C CYS A 62 -7.93 1.77 -8.28
N ALA A 63 -7.20 0.96 -7.50
CA ALA A 63 -5.80 1.22 -7.22
C ALA A 63 -4.94 1.21 -8.49
N CYS A 64 -5.21 0.30 -9.43
CA CYS A 64 -4.53 0.28 -10.72
C CYS A 64 -4.86 1.52 -11.58
N ILE A 65 -6.14 1.91 -11.62
CA ILE A 65 -6.60 3.11 -12.34
C ILE A 65 -5.93 4.36 -11.76
N ALA A 66 -5.91 4.47 -10.42
CA ALA A 66 -5.28 5.58 -9.72
C ALA A 66 -3.78 5.68 -10.04
N ARG A 67 -3.06 4.57 -9.92
CA ARG A 67 -1.61 4.53 -10.17
C ARG A 67 -1.24 4.70 -11.63
N ALA A 68 -2.12 4.31 -12.55
CA ALA A 68 -1.96 4.56 -13.97
C ALA A 68 -2.28 6.01 -14.38
N HIS A 69 -2.67 6.87 -13.44
CA HIS A 69 -3.07 8.26 -13.65
C HIS A 69 -4.31 8.44 -14.55
N TYR A 70 -5.28 7.52 -14.41
CA TYR A 70 -6.56 7.58 -15.16
C TYR A 70 -7.75 8.00 -14.28
N ALA A 71 -7.54 8.32 -13.02
CA ALA A 71 -8.62 8.71 -12.11
C ALA A 71 -9.31 10.04 -12.50
N ASP A 72 -8.68 10.85 -13.35
CA ASP A 72 -9.29 12.08 -13.90
C ASP A 72 -10.20 11.78 -15.10
N VAL A 73 -10.14 10.57 -15.66
CA VAL A 73 -10.91 10.14 -16.86
C VAL A 73 -11.92 9.07 -16.51
N ILE A 74 -11.57 8.17 -15.61
CA ILE A 74 -12.39 7.06 -15.16
C ILE A 74 -12.88 7.39 -13.76
N ASP A 75 -14.20 7.47 -13.58
CA ASP A 75 -14.78 7.77 -12.27
C ASP A 75 -14.54 6.63 -11.27
N ILE A 76 -13.71 6.90 -10.28
CA ILE A 76 -13.45 6.04 -9.13
C ILE A 76 -13.77 6.73 -7.80
N ALA A 77 -14.54 7.83 -7.84
CA ALA A 77 -14.91 8.57 -6.63
C ALA A 77 -15.62 7.69 -5.58
N PRO A 78 -16.52 6.76 -5.94
CA PRO A 78 -17.10 5.85 -4.95
C PRO A 78 -16.06 5.00 -4.21
N GLN A 79 -15.01 4.55 -4.91
CA GLN A 79 -13.94 3.77 -4.28
C GLN A 79 -13.03 4.63 -3.40
N ILE A 80 -12.79 5.89 -3.77
CA ILE A 80 -12.07 6.85 -2.91
C ILE A 80 -12.83 7.04 -1.59
N GLN A 81 -14.16 7.19 -1.65
CA GLN A 81 -14.97 7.28 -0.44
C GLN A 81 -14.89 6.00 0.41
N VAL A 82 -14.98 4.82 -0.19
CA VAL A 82 -14.79 3.54 0.51
C VAL A 82 -13.42 3.49 1.19
N ALA A 83 -12.37 3.96 0.54
CA ALA A 83 -11.03 4.00 1.12
C ALA A 83 -10.98 4.96 2.34
N LEU A 84 -11.52 6.16 2.21
CA LEU A 84 -11.59 7.13 3.32
C LEU A 84 -12.42 6.59 4.49
N GLU A 85 -13.58 6.00 4.22
CA GLU A 85 -14.43 5.38 5.24
C GLU A 85 -13.71 4.24 5.96
N SER A 86 -12.95 3.43 5.23
CA SER A 86 -12.17 2.35 5.83
C SER A 86 -11.10 2.87 6.79
N PHE A 87 -10.44 3.98 6.48
CA PHE A 87 -9.51 4.62 7.42
C PHE A 87 -10.24 5.34 8.55
N ARG A 88 -11.38 5.96 8.31
CA ARG A 88 -12.22 6.55 9.36
C ARG A 88 -12.66 5.50 10.38
N ARG A 89 -13.00 4.30 9.90
CA ARG A 89 -13.33 3.18 10.78
C ARG A 89 -12.26 2.89 11.81
N VAL A 90 -10.98 3.05 11.47
CA VAL A 90 -9.87 2.91 12.43
C VAL A 90 -9.96 3.93 13.57
N THR A 91 -10.44 5.13 13.29
CA THR A 91 -10.56 6.19 14.31
C THR A 91 -11.78 6.01 15.22
N GLU A 92 -12.72 5.16 14.85
CA GLU A 92 -13.98 4.92 15.56
C GLU A 92 -13.90 3.75 16.54
N VAL A 93 -12.91 2.88 16.41
CA VAL A 93 -12.79 1.69 17.26
C VAL A 93 -11.67 1.86 18.29
N ASP A 94 -11.88 1.36 19.49
CA ASP A 94 -10.89 1.45 20.56
C ASP A 94 -9.83 0.35 20.45
N SER A 95 -10.24 -0.82 19.98
CA SER A 95 -9.36 -1.97 19.83
C SER A 95 -9.67 -2.75 18.58
N ILE A 96 -8.64 -3.32 17.96
CA ILE A 96 -8.79 -4.28 16.86
C ILE A 96 -9.58 -5.53 17.29
N LEU A 97 -9.68 -5.79 18.60
CA LEU A 97 -10.52 -6.86 19.14
C LEU A 97 -11.99 -6.63 18.88
N ASP A 98 -12.43 -5.37 18.83
CA ASP A 98 -13.83 -5.00 18.63
C ASP A 98 -14.31 -5.33 17.23
N VAL A 99 -13.39 -5.36 16.28
CA VAL A 99 -13.65 -5.60 14.84
C VAL A 99 -13.21 -6.99 14.38
N SER A 100 -12.79 -7.83 15.31
CA SER A 100 -12.24 -9.16 15.00
C SER A 100 -12.68 -10.23 15.99
N ARG A 101 -12.67 -11.47 15.57
CA ARG A 101 -13.04 -12.64 16.37
C ARG A 101 -11.90 -13.67 16.39
N PRO A 102 -11.69 -14.37 17.50
CA PRO A 102 -10.67 -15.40 17.58
C PRO A 102 -11.09 -16.66 16.80
N THR A 103 -10.11 -17.34 16.24
CA THR A 103 -10.22 -18.71 15.73
C THR A 103 -9.17 -19.59 16.39
N LYS A 104 -9.14 -20.89 16.06
CA LYS A 104 -8.13 -21.82 16.60
C LYS A 104 -6.69 -21.44 16.22
N LYS A 105 -6.48 -20.72 15.11
CA LYS A 105 -5.14 -20.42 14.57
C LYS A 105 -4.81 -18.93 14.52
N CYS A 106 -5.80 -18.07 14.54
CA CYS A 106 -5.63 -16.65 14.28
C CYS A 106 -6.87 -15.87 14.72
N ARG A 107 -6.82 -14.56 14.57
CA ARG A 107 -8.03 -13.72 14.60
C ARG A 107 -8.44 -13.39 13.18
N LEU A 108 -9.74 -13.28 12.94
CA LEU A 108 -10.32 -12.84 11.67
C LEU A 108 -11.09 -11.57 11.90
N PHE A 109 -11.12 -10.68 10.92
CA PHE A 109 -12.08 -9.59 10.94
C PHE A 109 -13.51 -10.14 11.00
N ASN A 110 -14.38 -9.39 11.66
CA ASN A 110 -15.81 -9.71 11.66
C ASN A 110 -16.33 -9.65 10.22
N ASN A 111 -17.36 -10.42 9.94
CA ASN A 111 -18.01 -10.39 8.63
C ASN A 111 -18.48 -8.95 8.34
N ASN A 112 -18.30 -8.52 7.10
CA ASN A 112 -18.63 -7.16 6.64
C ASN A 112 -17.84 -6.02 7.33
N GLU A 113 -16.73 -6.33 8.03
CA GLU A 113 -15.86 -5.28 8.54
C GLU A 113 -15.06 -4.64 7.39
N ARG A 114 -15.16 -3.33 7.26
CA ARG A 114 -14.48 -2.54 6.23
C ARG A 114 -13.15 -2.00 6.74
N TRP A 115 -12.27 -2.90 7.14
CA TRP A 115 -10.93 -2.49 7.59
C TRP A 115 -10.06 -2.07 6.40
N PRO A 116 -9.23 -1.02 6.52
CA PRO A 116 -8.41 -0.57 5.41
C PRO A 116 -7.38 -1.62 4.99
N CYS A 117 -7.16 -1.73 3.71
CA CYS A 117 -6.13 -2.57 3.12
C CYS A 117 -5.12 -1.71 2.33
N ARG A 118 -4.03 -2.34 1.89
CA ARG A 118 -2.97 -1.63 1.14
C ARG A 118 -3.49 -0.95 -0.13
N TYR A 119 -4.44 -1.54 -0.82
CA TYR A 119 -5.00 -0.96 -2.05
C TYR A 119 -5.86 0.28 -1.79
N HIS A 120 -6.48 0.38 -0.61
CA HIS A 120 -7.13 1.63 -0.19
C HIS A 120 -6.10 2.76 -0.06
N LEU A 121 -4.97 2.49 0.61
CA LEU A 121 -3.91 3.49 0.73
C LEU A 121 -3.27 3.81 -0.63
N GLU A 122 -3.05 2.82 -1.48
CA GLU A 122 -2.54 3.02 -2.85
C GLU A 122 -3.50 3.93 -3.65
N THR A 123 -4.80 3.67 -3.61
CA THR A 123 -5.80 4.54 -4.25
C THR A 123 -5.68 5.98 -3.76
N LEU A 124 -5.67 6.19 -2.45
CA LEU A 124 -5.55 7.53 -1.87
C LEU A 124 -4.22 8.22 -2.26
N ALA A 125 -3.12 7.49 -2.23
CA ALA A 125 -1.80 8.04 -2.55
C ALA A 125 -1.66 8.56 -3.99
N PHE A 126 -2.45 8.02 -4.91
CA PHE A 126 -2.42 8.40 -6.32
C PHE A 126 -3.63 9.20 -6.80
N THR A 127 -4.55 9.56 -5.89
CA THR A 127 -5.74 10.38 -6.19
C THR A 127 -5.86 11.60 -5.28
N THR A 128 -4.77 12.09 -4.75
CA THR A 128 -4.75 13.16 -3.73
C THR A 128 -5.53 14.40 -4.14
N LYS A 129 -5.54 14.77 -5.41
CA LYS A 129 -6.30 15.91 -5.94
C LYS A 129 -7.82 15.79 -5.74
N GLN A 130 -8.34 14.57 -5.56
CA GLN A 130 -9.77 14.29 -5.50
C GLN A 130 -10.31 14.21 -4.07
N TRP A 131 -9.43 14.05 -3.07
CA TRP A 131 -9.88 13.84 -1.70
C TRP A 131 -9.11 14.62 -0.63
N MET A 132 -7.88 15.08 -0.94
CA MET A 132 -7.00 15.69 0.05
C MET A 132 -7.49 17.08 0.42
N ASP A 133 -8.02 17.18 1.62
CA ASP A 133 -8.32 18.41 2.32
C ASP A 133 -7.83 18.30 3.77
N GLU A 134 -7.97 19.34 4.56
CA GLU A 134 -7.51 19.38 5.94
C GLU A 134 -8.20 18.32 6.80
N ALA A 135 -9.51 18.15 6.65
CA ALA A 135 -10.29 17.20 7.45
C ALA A 135 -9.94 15.74 7.15
N ASN A 136 -9.85 15.38 5.88
CA ASN A 136 -9.47 14.03 5.46
C ASN A 136 -8.01 13.74 5.79
N THR A 137 -7.12 14.70 5.66
CA THR A 137 -5.70 14.53 6.02
C THR A 137 -5.54 14.34 7.53
N ALA A 138 -6.23 15.13 8.35
CA ALA A 138 -6.22 14.98 9.81
C ALA A 138 -6.81 13.63 10.24
N MET A 139 -7.92 13.21 9.65
CA MET A 139 -8.53 11.89 9.89
C MET A 139 -7.57 10.76 9.53
N LEU A 140 -6.93 10.84 8.37
CA LEU A 140 -5.98 9.82 7.93
C LEU A 140 -4.73 9.78 8.83
N ALA A 141 -4.21 10.93 9.26
CA ALA A 141 -3.12 11.01 10.22
C ALA A 141 -3.49 10.35 11.56
N GLU A 142 -4.69 10.60 12.08
CA GLU A 142 -5.16 9.94 13.30
C GLU A 142 -5.33 8.43 13.12
N ALA A 143 -5.87 7.99 12.00
CA ALA A 143 -5.95 6.56 11.70
C ALA A 143 -4.57 5.90 11.72
N PHE A 144 -3.56 6.53 11.12
CA PHE A 144 -2.20 5.99 11.13
C PHE A 144 -1.52 6.06 12.50
N ARG A 145 -1.75 7.10 13.31
CA ARG A 145 -1.27 7.10 14.71
C ARG A 145 -1.79 5.90 15.48
N ARG A 146 -3.06 5.53 15.27
CA ARG A 146 -3.65 4.35 15.93
C ARG A 146 -3.09 3.04 15.36
N LEU A 147 -2.93 2.95 14.05
CA LEU A 147 -2.39 1.76 13.39
C LEU A 147 -0.91 1.52 13.71
N MET A 148 -0.16 2.57 14.00
CA MET A 148 1.27 2.49 14.32
C MET A 148 1.55 2.26 15.80
N ARG A 149 0.56 2.23 16.66
CA ARG A 149 0.76 1.97 18.09
C ARG A 149 1.20 0.53 18.34
N THR A 150 2.37 0.39 18.92
CA THR A 150 2.99 -0.91 19.21
C THR A 150 2.38 -1.63 20.41
N ASP A 151 1.76 -0.89 21.33
CA ASP A 151 1.12 -1.40 22.54
C ASP A 151 -0.18 -2.17 22.29
N ARG A 152 -0.72 -2.08 21.07
CA ARG A 152 -1.96 -2.75 20.67
C ARG A 152 -1.74 -3.82 19.60
N MET A 153 -0.55 -4.39 19.58
CA MET A 153 -0.18 -5.42 18.60
C MET A 153 -0.86 -6.75 18.86
N GLU A 154 -2.02 -6.89 18.33
CA GLU A 154 -2.64 -8.18 18.19
C GLU A 154 -2.46 -8.67 16.76
N ILE A 155 -1.92 -9.87 16.64
CA ILE A 155 -1.73 -10.50 15.34
C ILE A 155 -3.09 -10.86 14.80
N ILE A 156 -3.57 -10.10 13.83
CA ILE A 156 -4.70 -10.51 13.02
C ILE A 156 -4.15 -11.15 11.77
N GLN A 157 -4.27 -12.45 11.71
CA GLN A 157 -4.14 -13.17 10.47
C GLN A 157 -5.52 -13.36 9.89
N THR A 158 -5.79 -12.74 8.78
CA THR A 158 -7.00 -12.95 8.01
C THR A 158 -6.70 -13.96 6.92
N PRO A 159 -7.06 -15.25 7.05
CA PRO A 159 -6.62 -16.26 6.11
C PRO A 159 -7.12 -16.02 4.71
N VAL A 160 -8.13 -15.25 4.55
CA VAL A 160 -8.78 -15.13 3.26
C VAL A 160 -9.05 -13.71 2.84
N ALA A 161 -9.45 -12.86 3.73
CA ALA A 161 -9.60 -11.43 3.45
C ALA A 161 -8.29 -10.76 2.99
N CYS A 162 -7.17 -11.42 3.23
CA CYS A 162 -5.85 -10.96 2.82
C CYS A 162 -5.58 -11.03 1.31
N TRP A 163 -6.43 -11.66 0.53
CA TRP A 163 -6.21 -11.74 -0.91
C TRP A 163 -6.39 -10.42 -1.62
N VAL A 164 -7.12 -9.53 -1.04
CA VAL A 164 -7.36 -8.20 -1.59
C VAL A 164 -6.26 -7.19 -1.25
N GLY A 165 -5.30 -7.64 -0.55
CA GLY A 165 -4.24 -6.83 0.03
C GLY A 165 -4.19 -7.08 1.52
N HIS A 166 -3.02 -6.91 2.09
CA HIS A 166 -2.87 -7.05 3.52
C HIS A 166 -3.66 -5.95 4.22
N ALA A 167 -4.43 -6.33 5.22
CA ALA A 167 -5.10 -5.36 6.07
C ALA A 167 -4.08 -4.36 6.63
N VAL A 168 -4.45 -3.10 6.62
CA VAL A 168 -3.65 -2.06 7.28
C VAL A 168 -3.90 -2.20 8.77
N GLY A 169 -2.88 -2.53 9.49
CA GLY A 169 -2.97 -2.78 10.92
C GLY A 169 -1.58 -2.79 11.55
N PRO A 170 -1.42 -3.44 12.68
CA PRO A 170 -0.13 -3.57 13.35
C PRO A 170 0.99 -4.09 12.47
N LEU A 171 0.68 -4.68 11.34
CA LEU A 171 1.63 -5.15 10.34
C LEU A 171 2.25 -4.04 9.49
N TRP A 172 1.79 -2.81 9.63
CA TRP A 172 2.20 -1.67 8.81
C TRP A 172 3.07 -0.71 9.58
N TYR A 173 4.17 -1.20 10.12
CA TYR A 173 5.12 -0.36 10.81
C TYR A 173 6.10 0.31 9.88
N LEU A 174 6.33 1.57 10.15
CA LEU A 174 7.40 2.33 9.54
C LEU A 174 8.69 2.17 10.32
N ASN A 175 8.63 1.89 11.61
CA ASN A 175 9.80 1.87 12.46
C ASN A 175 9.90 0.64 13.37
N GLU A 176 11.07 0.50 13.94
CA GLU A 176 11.48 -0.35 15.06
C GLU A 176 10.73 -1.66 15.23
N GLY A 177 10.97 -2.54 14.31
CA GLY A 177 10.93 -3.90 14.74
C GLY A 177 9.74 -4.72 14.38
N TYR A 178 8.79 -4.25 13.64
CA TYR A 178 7.64 -5.08 13.35
C TYR A 178 7.26 -5.10 11.87
N SER A 179 7.90 -5.96 11.16
CA SER A 179 7.27 -6.65 10.04
C SER A 179 6.86 -8.02 10.55
N ILE A 180 5.61 -8.27 10.74
CA ILE A 180 5.16 -9.61 11.02
C ILE A 180 5.06 -10.34 9.69
N SER A 181 6.04 -11.18 9.39
CA SER A 181 5.79 -12.33 8.54
C SER A 181 4.80 -13.23 9.25
N GLY A 182 4.11 -14.10 8.53
CA GLY A 182 3.16 -15.02 9.12
C GLY A 182 3.68 -15.88 10.30
N ASN A 183 4.91 -15.69 10.71
CA ASN A 183 5.61 -16.36 11.82
C ASN A 183 5.85 -15.44 13.03
N GLY A 184 5.39 -14.19 13.02
CA GLY A 184 5.61 -13.28 14.15
C GLY A 184 7.06 -12.80 14.30
N GLN A 185 7.91 -13.00 13.30
CA GLN A 185 9.30 -12.58 13.36
C GLN A 185 9.46 -11.12 12.95
N ASN A 186 10.26 -10.42 13.71
CA ASN A 186 10.68 -9.07 13.42
C ASN A 186 11.75 -9.07 12.31
N HIS A 187 11.36 -8.74 11.10
CA HIS A 187 12.28 -8.70 9.96
C HIS A 187 13.06 -7.40 9.83
N HIS A 188 12.70 -6.38 10.60
CA HIS A 188 13.33 -5.07 10.48
C HIS A 188 14.79 -5.10 10.93
N PHE A 189 15.10 -5.95 11.91
CA PHE A 189 16.43 -6.12 12.48
C PHE A 189 16.86 -7.59 12.63
N ALA A 190 16.27 -8.51 11.86
CA ALA A 190 16.49 -9.95 12.06
C ALA A 190 17.96 -10.39 12.04
N ASP A 191 18.81 -9.61 11.36
CA ASP A 191 20.25 -9.81 11.24
C ASP A 191 21.07 -8.58 11.71
N GLY A 192 20.45 -7.71 12.52
CA GLY A 192 21.06 -6.45 12.96
C GLY A 192 21.08 -5.34 11.90
N VAL A 193 20.48 -5.58 10.73
CA VAL A 193 20.40 -4.61 9.65
C VAL A 193 19.00 -3.95 9.65
N ARG A 194 18.97 -2.63 9.78
CA ARG A 194 17.73 -1.87 9.63
C ARG A 194 17.28 -1.87 8.17
N ARG A 195 16.04 -2.33 7.95
CA ARG A 195 15.39 -2.33 6.63
C ARG A 195 14.25 -1.32 6.59
N VAL A 196 14.15 -0.64 5.46
CA VAL A 196 13.12 0.38 5.21
C VAL A 196 11.95 -0.24 4.47
N ASN A 197 10.75 0.23 4.76
CA ASN A 197 9.58 -0.05 3.96
C ASN A 197 9.31 1.14 3.01
N PHE A 198 9.93 1.11 1.86
CA PHE A 198 9.85 2.18 0.86
C PHE A 198 8.43 2.42 0.38
N GLU A 199 7.67 1.37 0.11
CA GLU A 199 6.29 1.48 -0.37
C GLU A 199 5.41 2.29 0.57
N LYS A 200 5.38 1.89 1.83
CA LYS A 200 4.53 2.54 2.82
C LYS A 200 4.97 3.97 3.06
N THR A 201 6.26 4.18 3.16
CA THR A 201 6.84 5.51 3.33
C THR A 201 6.47 6.40 2.14
N GLU A 202 6.63 5.91 0.91
CA GLU A 202 6.24 6.66 -0.30
C GLU A 202 4.74 7.00 -0.31
N TRP A 203 3.87 6.04 -0.03
CA TRP A 203 2.43 6.29 -0.08
C TRP A 203 1.95 7.23 1.02
N LEU A 204 2.51 7.14 2.22
CA LEU A 204 2.18 8.05 3.30
C LEU A 204 2.65 9.48 3.04
N VAL A 205 3.84 9.67 2.47
CA VAL A 205 4.28 11.02 2.09
C VAL A 205 3.46 11.58 0.92
N ARG A 206 3.05 10.75 -0.04
CA ARG A 206 2.11 11.15 -1.11
C ARG A 206 0.76 11.62 -0.54
N CYS A 207 0.27 10.95 0.50
CA CYS A 207 -0.93 11.37 1.23
C CYS A 207 -0.75 12.62 2.09
N GLY A 208 0.39 13.30 2.01
CA GLY A 208 0.65 14.53 2.77
C GLY A 208 0.84 14.32 4.27
N LEU A 209 1.13 13.09 4.72
CA LEU A 209 1.18 12.77 6.15
C LEU A 209 2.55 13.05 6.80
N TYR A 210 3.55 13.44 6.03
CA TYR A 210 4.90 13.72 6.53
C TYR A 210 4.92 14.69 7.73
N PRO A 211 4.21 15.85 7.72
CA PRO A 211 4.25 16.78 8.83
C PRO A 211 3.45 16.31 10.06
N TYR A 212 2.61 15.29 9.94
CA TYR A 212 1.68 14.88 10.98
C TYR A 212 2.11 13.64 11.77
N LEU A 213 3.07 12.87 11.24
CA LEU A 213 3.49 11.58 11.81
C LEU A 213 4.99 11.60 12.13
N PRO A 214 5.37 11.71 13.42
CA PRO A 214 6.78 11.70 13.83
C PRO A 214 7.54 10.43 13.37
N GLU A 215 6.87 9.29 13.37
CA GLU A 215 7.43 8.02 12.94
C GLU A 215 7.75 8.03 11.44
N LEU A 216 6.85 8.59 10.62
CA LEU A 216 7.09 8.76 9.19
C LEU A 216 8.26 9.72 8.94
N LYS A 217 8.32 10.80 9.71
CA LYS A 217 9.43 11.74 9.64
C LYS A 217 10.77 11.06 9.94
N ALA A 218 10.82 10.31 11.03
CA ALA A 218 12.03 9.56 11.41
C ALA A 218 12.45 8.53 10.34
N GLU A 219 11.48 7.91 9.66
CA GLU A 219 11.77 6.97 8.57
C GLU A 219 12.31 7.67 7.32
N VAL A 220 11.71 8.80 6.94
CA VAL A 220 12.19 9.64 5.83
C VAL A 220 13.59 10.17 6.12
N ASP A 221 13.82 10.73 7.31
CA ASP A 221 15.14 11.23 7.74
C ASP A 221 16.21 10.12 7.69
N TYR A 222 15.84 8.89 8.11
CA TYR A 222 16.75 7.75 8.00
C TYR A 222 17.06 7.40 6.54
N ILE A 223 16.05 7.31 5.66
CA ILE A 223 16.24 7.01 4.24
C ILE A 223 17.19 8.03 3.61
N LEU A 224 16.93 9.31 3.83
CA LEU A 224 17.73 10.39 3.26
C LEU A 224 19.13 10.43 3.87
N GLY A 225 19.28 10.08 5.14
CA GLY A 225 20.57 9.90 5.79
C GLY A 225 21.44 8.77 5.20
N GLN A 226 20.84 7.85 4.44
CA GLN A 226 21.57 6.81 3.70
C GLN A 226 22.02 7.24 2.30
N VAL A 227 21.71 8.48 1.90
CA VAL A 227 22.18 9.03 0.62
C VAL A 227 23.62 9.54 0.83
N GLY A 228 24.55 8.92 0.13
CA GLY A 228 25.95 9.33 0.18
C GLY A 228 26.25 10.63 -0.58
N ALA A 229 27.46 11.15 -0.43
CA ALA A 229 27.94 12.33 -1.15
C ALA A 229 27.92 12.15 -2.69
N ASP A 230 27.89 10.91 -3.16
CA ASP A 230 27.74 10.54 -4.56
C ASP A 230 26.27 10.51 -5.04
N GLY A 231 25.32 10.89 -4.18
CA GLY A 231 23.89 10.90 -4.48
C GLY A 231 23.23 9.52 -4.49
N ILE A 232 23.93 8.46 -4.09
CA ILE A 232 23.40 7.10 -4.10
C ILE A 232 22.85 6.73 -2.73
N CYS A 233 21.57 6.32 -2.70
CA CYS A 233 20.94 5.78 -1.49
C CYS A 233 21.38 4.34 -1.24
N ARG A 234 21.81 4.07 -0.01
CA ARG A 234 22.29 2.74 0.43
C ARG A 234 21.42 2.14 1.53
N ALA A 235 20.20 2.64 1.68
CA ALA A 235 19.25 2.04 2.59
C ALA A 235 18.93 0.60 2.18
N GLU A 236 18.87 -0.30 3.16
CA GLU A 236 18.43 -1.67 2.91
C GLU A 236 16.89 -1.74 2.94
N THR A 237 16.34 -2.54 2.05
CA THR A 237 14.90 -2.80 1.94
C THR A 237 14.58 -4.24 2.28
N TYR A 238 13.31 -4.52 2.50
CA TYR A 238 12.83 -5.90 2.65
C TYR A 238 12.99 -6.67 1.34
N ASP A 239 13.43 -7.91 1.42
CA ASP A 239 13.62 -8.76 0.24
C ASP A 239 12.35 -8.96 -0.59
N GLY A 240 11.19 -8.85 0.07
CA GLY A 240 9.89 -9.00 -0.58
C GLY A 240 9.36 -7.77 -1.30
N GLU A 241 9.95 -6.60 -1.13
CA GLU A 241 9.35 -5.34 -1.61
C GLU A 241 9.33 -5.22 -3.14
N PHE A 242 10.23 -5.92 -3.80
CA PHE A 242 10.39 -5.93 -5.26
C PHE A 242 10.18 -7.32 -5.88
N ARG A 243 9.64 -8.29 -5.14
CA ARG A 243 9.49 -9.67 -5.59
C ARG A 243 8.09 -10.21 -5.33
N GLY A 244 7.65 -11.11 -6.21
CA GLY A 244 6.37 -11.81 -6.06
C GLY A 244 5.17 -10.86 -6.10
N TRP A 245 4.36 -10.88 -5.07
CA TRP A 245 3.16 -10.04 -4.93
C TRP A 245 3.42 -8.67 -4.31
N ALA A 246 4.68 -8.30 -4.24
CA ALA A 246 5.07 -7.04 -3.64
C ALA A 246 4.66 -5.85 -4.52
N PRO A 247 4.45 -4.69 -3.90
CA PRO A 247 3.93 -3.50 -4.57
C PRO A 247 4.82 -2.95 -5.66
N TYR A 248 6.13 -3.14 -5.54
CA TYR A 248 7.10 -2.72 -6.54
C TYR A 248 7.50 -3.83 -7.51
N PHE A 249 6.86 -5.00 -7.41
CA PHE A 249 7.14 -6.07 -8.39
C PHE A 249 6.81 -5.61 -9.80
N GLY A 250 7.78 -5.74 -10.68
CA GLY A 250 7.67 -5.28 -12.06
C GLY A 250 7.77 -3.76 -12.26
N LEU A 251 7.97 -2.98 -11.20
CA LEU A 251 8.11 -1.51 -11.26
C LEU A 251 9.56 -1.05 -11.15
N GLN A 252 10.51 -1.97 -11.11
CA GLN A 252 11.92 -1.65 -11.06
C GLN A 252 12.35 -0.87 -12.31
N LEU A 253 13.31 0.02 -12.14
CA LEU A 253 14.04 0.65 -13.25
C LEU A 253 14.95 -0.36 -13.93
N GLU A 254 15.52 -1.26 -13.11
CA GLU A 254 16.49 -2.26 -13.54
C GLU A 254 15.83 -3.62 -13.78
N THR A 255 16.32 -4.36 -14.75
CA THR A 255 15.78 -5.67 -15.10
C THR A 255 16.06 -6.75 -14.05
N ASP A 256 17.13 -6.56 -13.28
CA ASP A 256 17.51 -7.45 -12.17
C ASP A 256 18.40 -6.71 -11.16
N TRP A 257 18.59 -7.31 -10.00
CA TRP A 257 19.45 -6.80 -8.93
C TRP A 257 20.73 -7.64 -8.74
N ARG A 258 21.26 -8.18 -9.81
CA ARG A 258 22.51 -8.98 -9.76
C ARG A 258 23.72 -8.14 -9.39
N SER A 259 23.71 -6.84 -9.68
CA SER A 259 24.76 -5.94 -9.22
C SER A 259 24.25 -5.01 -8.12
N LYS A 260 25.16 -4.65 -7.21
CA LYS A 260 24.86 -3.66 -6.15
C LYS A 260 24.46 -2.32 -6.74
N LEU A 261 25.05 -1.90 -7.87
CA LEU A 261 24.74 -0.65 -8.51
C LEU A 261 23.29 -0.63 -9.00
N ARG A 262 22.81 -1.69 -9.66
CA ARG A 262 21.41 -1.80 -10.13
C ARG A 262 20.41 -1.73 -8.98
N LYS A 263 20.68 -2.48 -7.90
CA LYS A 263 19.86 -2.36 -6.68
C LYS A 263 19.84 -0.91 -6.18
N SER A 264 21.01 -0.26 -6.12
CA SER A 264 21.11 1.11 -5.64
C SER A 264 20.38 2.11 -6.54
N CYS A 265 20.30 1.90 -7.86
CA CYS A 265 19.52 2.75 -8.75
C CYS A 265 18.02 2.74 -8.37
N ASP A 266 17.45 1.57 -8.20
CA ASP A 266 16.04 1.43 -7.79
C ASP A 266 15.78 2.05 -6.41
N ILE A 267 16.63 1.77 -5.44
CA ILE A 267 16.51 2.31 -4.08
C ILE A 267 16.65 3.83 -4.07
N THR A 268 17.61 4.37 -4.82
CA THR A 268 17.81 5.82 -4.93
C THR A 268 16.59 6.50 -5.57
N PHE A 269 16.04 5.90 -6.62
CA PHE A 269 14.83 6.42 -7.25
C PHE A 269 13.66 6.50 -6.27
N ARG A 270 13.44 5.47 -5.45
CA ARG A 270 12.39 5.48 -4.42
C ARG A 270 12.67 6.52 -3.33
N ALA A 271 13.91 6.66 -2.90
CA ALA A 271 14.31 7.69 -1.94
C ALA A 271 14.04 9.11 -2.47
N LEU A 272 14.33 9.36 -3.75
CA LEU A 272 14.04 10.65 -4.39
C LEU A 272 12.54 10.95 -4.50
N LEU A 273 11.72 9.95 -4.81
CA LEU A 273 10.26 10.11 -4.80
C LEU A 273 9.75 10.44 -3.41
N ILE A 274 10.26 9.76 -2.38
CA ILE A 274 9.90 10.03 -0.98
C ILE A 274 10.28 11.46 -0.61
N ALA A 275 11.50 11.92 -0.91
CA ALA A 275 11.94 13.28 -0.66
C ALA A 275 11.03 14.30 -1.38
N HIS A 276 10.77 14.08 -2.66
CA HIS A 276 9.90 14.95 -3.47
C HIS A 276 8.52 15.13 -2.85
N TYR A 277 7.84 14.01 -2.48
CA TYR A 277 6.50 14.08 -1.89
C TYR A 277 6.50 14.52 -0.42
N ALA A 278 7.62 14.42 0.28
CA ALA A 278 7.78 15.01 1.61
C ALA A 278 8.03 16.53 1.56
N GLY A 279 8.29 17.09 0.37
CA GLY A 279 8.59 18.51 0.19
C GLY A 279 10.03 18.89 0.56
N LEU A 280 10.99 17.95 0.42
CA LEU A 280 12.40 18.08 0.80
C LEU A 280 13.32 18.18 -0.42
#